data_40fa1eb29e08b59b4ce7376e14a80deb
#
_entry.id   40fa1eb29e08b59b4ce7376e14a80deb
#
_cell.length_a   1.000
_cell.length_b   1.000
_cell.length_c   1.000
_cell.angle_alpha   90.00
_cell.angle_beta   90.00
_cell.angle_gamma   90.00
#
_symmetry.space_group_name_H-M   'P 1'
#
loop_
_entity.id
_entity.type
_entity.pdbx_description
1 polymer ?
#
loop_
_entity_poly.entity_id
_entity_poly.type
_entity_poly.pdbx_seq_one_letter_code
_entity_poly.pdbx_strand_id
1 'polypeptide(L)'
;DYDYPGRFTHRERGKHLSRRALERHRADYLQARGESDEPALLSGHFLTLSAHPRGEWNDLWLLTEVLHEGRQPQVLEESIDSDVAQGRGDFRQGYRNRFVATPWSVHFRPPLEHPRPRVLGCQTAVVTGPAGETIHCDQYGRVKVQFFWDRLGQADDNTSCWLRVASNWAGKRYGGVAIPRVGMEVLVGFLEGDPDQPLVTGCLYHSENRVPYELPQNKTRSVFKTDSYPGGGGFNELRIEDRKGQEQIFVHAQRDWDENIEHDQKIRVGHERHDTVEGDSYSEFRAEEQRTVHADRKVELKAADHLSVADALHLRIGTGQFVEAGDEIHFKAGDKVVIEAGMELTLKGGGSFARLDPGGVTLDGAQVMINSGGSPGIGSGVRALSPLQPLAADAAAAGGALLGAIAQKIGEAPQKLLRFELSPLPGVASAARQPYRLYANGAFKEEGIADEGGAISFEPLPGERTYRIETANGHAYEVEMVDQPDALQADDRLAQQGFRDYRAEMPQHKPRSAPDAYRRDASRPGAADKDDPTP
;
A
#
# COMPACT_ATOMS: atom_id res chain seq x y z
N ASP A 1 36.87 12.27 -2.63
CA ASP A 1 35.58 12.83 -2.19
C ASP A 1 34.55 11.73 -2.00
N TYR A 2 33.80 11.82 -0.94
CA TYR A 2 32.65 10.96 -0.64
C TYR A 2 31.38 11.80 -0.72
N ASP A 3 30.43 11.42 -1.58
CA ASP A 3 29.16 12.11 -1.75
C ASP A 3 28.01 11.11 -1.53
N TYR A 4 27.31 11.25 -0.41
CA TYR A 4 26.17 10.41 -0.04
C TYR A 4 24.99 11.31 0.43
N PRO A 5 23.76 10.96 0.05
CA PRO A 5 23.38 9.96 -0.95
C PRO A 5 23.75 10.39 -2.37
N GLY A 6 24.27 9.45 -3.16
CA GLY A 6 24.56 9.68 -4.57
C GLY A 6 23.28 10.02 -5.34
N ARG A 7 23.27 11.09 -6.09
CA ARG A 7 22.07 11.57 -6.83
C ARG A 7 21.94 10.91 -8.20
N PHE A 8 22.08 9.59 -8.24
CA PHE A 8 21.93 8.81 -9.47
C PHE A 8 21.30 7.46 -9.17
N THR A 9 20.49 7.00 -10.11
CA THR A 9 19.84 5.69 -10.07
C THR A 9 20.53 4.70 -11.03
N HIS A 10 21.36 5.20 -11.95
CA HIS A 10 22.07 4.40 -12.95
C HIS A 10 23.57 4.54 -12.84
N ARG A 11 24.28 3.43 -12.99
CA ARG A 11 25.75 3.36 -12.94
C ARG A 11 26.41 4.34 -13.93
N GLU A 12 25.89 4.46 -15.15
CA GLU A 12 26.43 5.38 -16.16
C GLU A 12 26.33 6.85 -15.74
N ARG A 13 25.23 7.23 -15.11
CA ARG A 13 25.08 8.57 -14.52
C ARG A 13 26.10 8.80 -13.40
N GLY A 14 26.33 7.78 -12.56
CA GLY A 14 27.35 7.82 -11.50
C GLY A 14 28.76 7.98 -12.07
N LYS A 15 29.14 7.21 -13.08
CA LYS A 15 30.42 7.34 -13.80
C LYS A 15 30.59 8.74 -14.40
N HIS A 16 29.53 9.26 -15.03
CA HIS A 16 29.55 10.62 -15.59
C HIS A 16 29.80 11.68 -14.52
N LEU A 17 29.07 11.64 -13.41
CA LEU A 17 29.25 12.57 -12.30
C LEU A 17 30.64 12.48 -11.68
N SER A 18 31.17 11.27 -11.47
CA SER A 18 32.53 11.04 -10.96
C SER A 18 33.59 11.60 -11.90
N ARG A 19 33.42 11.43 -13.22
CA ARG A 19 34.32 12.03 -14.23
C ARG A 19 34.31 13.55 -14.14
N ARG A 20 33.14 14.18 -14.03
CA ARG A 20 33.04 15.63 -13.88
C ARG A 20 33.65 16.15 -12.57
N ALA A 21 33.47 15.40 -11.48
CA ALA A 21 34.14 15.73 -10.22
C ALA A 21 35.67 15.67 -10.35
N LEU A 22 36.20 14.63 -11.02
CA LEU A 22 37.64 14.51 -11.27
C LEU A 22 38.16 15.64 -12.16
N GLU A 23 37.44 16.01 -13.23
CA GLU A 23 37.78 17.16 -14.08
C GLU A 23 37.86 18.45 -13.27
N ARG A 24 36.91 18.67 -12.35
CA ARG A 24 36.92 19.83 -11.44
C ARG A 24 38.11 19.83 -10.50
N HIS A 25 38.44 18.70 -9.86
CA HIS A 25 39.61 18.59 -8.98
C HIS A 25 40.93 18.76 -9.71
N ARG A 26 40.95 18.59 -11.02
CA ARG A 26 42.12 18.75 -11.86
C ARG A 26 42.12 20.08 -12.67
N ALA A 27 41.12 20.94 -12.49
CA ALA A 27 40.98 22.14 -13.31
C ALA A 27 42.11 23.15 -13.09
N ASP A 28 42.77 23.12 -11.93
CA ASP A 28 43.83 24.01 -11.52
C ASP A 28 45.23 23.36 -11.51
N TYR A 29 45.37 22.07 -11.92
CA TYR A 29 46.65 21.36 -11.84
C TYR A 29 47.70 21.97 -12.77
N LEU A 30 47.31 22.66 -13.85
CA LEU A 30 48.18 23.33 -14.79
C LEU A 30 47.62 24.72 -15.10
N GLN A 31 48.20 25.75 -14.47
CA GLN A 31 47.78 27.13 -14.64
C GLN A 31 48.99 28.02 -14.95
N ALA A 32 48.79 28.97 -15.84
CA ALA A 32 49.69 30.09 -16.06
C ALA A 32 49.11 31.36 -15.48
N ARG A 33 49.93 32.20 -14.91
CA ARG A 33 49.58 33.56 -14.48
C ARG A 33 50.39 34.56 -15.28
N GLY A 34 49.73 35.57 -15.77
CA GLY A 34 50.35 36.60 -16.58
C GLY A 34 49.84 38.00 -16.25
N GLU A 35 50.57 38.97 -16.74
CA GLU A 35 50.17 40.38 -16.73
C GLU A 35 50.18 40.89 -18.17
N SER A 36 49.28 41.82 -18.48
CA SER A 36 49.14 42.38 -19.82
C SER A 36 48.57 43.79 -19.74
N ASP A 37 48.77 44.55 -20.77
CA ASP A 37 48.18 45.87 -21.01
C ASP A 37 47.03 45.84 -22.03
N GLU A 38 46.66 44.66 -22.52
CA GLU A 38 45.58 44.47 -23.50
C GLU A 38 44.19 44.50 -22.80
N PRO A 39 43.41 45.58 -23.00
CA PRO A 39 42.12 45.73 -22.30
C PRO A 39 41.01 44.81 -22.83
N ALA A 40 41.20 44.20 -23.99
CA ALA A 40 40.21 43.31 -24.60
C ALA A 40 40.21 41.89 -24.04
N LEU A 41 41.11 41.57 -23.11
CA LEU A 41 41.11 40.24 -22.48
C LEU A 41 39.88 40.05 -21.63
N LEU A 42 39.17 38.91 -21.84
CA LEU A 42 37.95 38.58 -21.09
C LEU A 42 38.05 37.15 -20.57
N SER A 43 37.61 36.94 -19.34
CA SER A 43 37.48 35.57 -18.80
C SER A 43 36.50 34.75 -19.62
N GLY A 44 36.75 33.45 -19.76
CA GLY A 44 35.97 32.53 -20.59
C GLY A 44 36.35 32.57 -22.08
N HIS A 45 37.29 33.42 -22.49
CA HIS A 45 37.82 33.49 -23.86
C HIS A 45 39.17 32.83 -23.98
N PHE A 46 39.53 32.46 -25.23
CA PHE A 46 40.83 31.90 -25.52
C PHE A 46 41.84 32.99 -25.89
N LEU A 47 43.04 32.84 -25.34
CA LEU A 47 44.24 33.63 -25.69
C LEU A 47 45.22 32.73 -26.44
N THR A 48 45.67 33.16 -27.60
CA THR A 48 46.77 32.50 -28.32
C THR A 48 48.11 33.09 -27.86
N LEU A 49 48.93 32.30 -27.22
CA LEU A 49 50.30 32.68 -26.86
C LEU A 49 51.24 32.26 -27.97
N SER A 50 52.12 33.15 -28.43
CA SER A 50 53.13 32.89 -29.45
C SER A 50 54.46 33.55 -29.11
N ALA A 51 55.54 33.06 -29.73
CA ALA A 51 56.88 33.55 -29.51
C ALA A 51 57.40 33.54 -28.06
N HIS A 52 56.84 32.70 -27.23
CA HIS A 52 57.31 32.51 -25.87
C HIS A 52 58.60 31.63 -25.88
N PRO A 53 59.62 31.95 -25.04
CA PRO A 53 60.88 31.19 -24.99
C PRO A 53 60.70 29.67 -24.72
N ARG A 54 59.67 29.31 -23.95
CA ARG A 54 59.25 27.91 -23.79
C ARG A 54 58.30 27.57 -24.89
N GLY A 55 58.78 26.84 -25.89
CA GLY A 55 57.99 26.47 -27.08
C GLY A 55 56.68 25.75 -26.78
N GLU A 56 56.66 24.95 -25.72
CA GLU A 56 55.51 24.20 -25.23
C GLU A 56 54.36 25.07 -24.73
N TRP A 57 54.63 26.36 -24.45
CA TRP A 57 53.59 27.33 -24.02
C TRP A 57 52.98 28.09 -25.18
N ASN A 58 53.58 28.02 -26.37
CA ASN A 58 53.05 28.63 -27.57
C ASN A 58 51.83 27.84 -28.09
N ASP A 59 50.69 28.04 -27.47
CA ASP A 59 49.46 27.32 -27.74
C ASP A 59 48.27 28.19 -27.32
N LEU A 60 47.09 27.63 -27.42
CA LEU A 60 45.82 28.23 -27.05
C LEU A 60 45.57 28.08 -25.54
N TRP A 61 45.29 29.17 -24.85
CA TRP A 61 45.04 29.21 -23.42
C TRP A 61 43.65 29.73 -23.13
N LEU A 62 42.90 29.08 -22.27
CA LEU A 62 41.61 29.55 -21.76
C LEU A 62 41.87 30.50 -20.59
N LEU A 63 41.43 31.74 -20.70
CA LEU A 63 41.45 32.73 -19.59
C LEU A 63 40.35 32.35 -18.60
N THR A 64 40.74 31.95 -17.39
CA THR A 64 39.83 31.56 -16.32
C THR A 64 39.47 32.72 -15.41
N GLU A 65 40.40 33.66 -15.25
CA GLU A 65 40.23 34.89 -14.44
C GLU A 65 40.97 36.03 -15.13
N VAL A 66 40.38 37.24 -15.15
CA VAL A 66 41.03 38.46 -15.58
C VAL A 66 40.65 39.56 -14.60
N LEU A 67 41.66 40.16 -13.98
CA LEU A 67 41.52 41.30 -13.09
C LEU A 67 42.04 42.55 -13.80
N HIS A 68 41.13 43.44 -14.14
CA HIS A 68 41.45 44.71 -14.80
C HIS A 68 41.71 45.79 -13.74
N GLU A 69 42.78 46.51 -13.89
CA GLU A 69 43.14 47.61 -13.02
C GLU A 69 43.45 48.85 -13.88
N GLY A 70 42.67 49.89 -13.71
CA GLY A 70 42.87 51.18 -14.37
C GLY A 70 43.05 52.28 -13.35
N ARG A 71 44.03 53.18 -13.57
CA ARG A 71 44.30 54.32 -12.69
C ARG A 71 44.50 55.55 -13.52
N GLN A 72 43.60 56.50 -13.33
CA GLN A 72 43.65 57.78 -14.02
C GLN A 72 43.61 58.95 -13.02
N PRO A 73 44.74 59.29 -12.40
CA PRO A 73 44.76 60.28 -11.33
C PRO A 73 44.37 61.68 -11.82
N GLN A 74 44.54 62.00 -13.10
CA GLN A 74 44.22 63.32 -13.70
C GLN A 74 42.75 63.72 -13.57
N VAL A 75 41.83 62.75 -13.44
CA VAL A 75 40.40 63.04 -13.26
C VAL A 75 40.10 63.56 -11.86
N LEU A 76 41.03 63.37 -10.93
CA LEU A 76 40.89 63.72 -9.51
C LEU A 76 41.72 65.00 -9.15
N GLU A 77 42.36 65.65 -10.14
CA GLU A 77 43.28 66.78 -9.92
C GLU A 77 42.65 68.00 -9.30
N GLU A 78 41.36 68.20 -9.34
CA GLU A 78 40.66 69.30 -8.64
C GLU A 78 40.57 69.09 -7.12
N SER A 79 40.93 67.92 -6.60
CA SER A 79 40.84 67.60 -5.18
C SER A 79 42.13 67.06 -4.57
N ILE A 80 43.28 67.35 -5.18
CA ILE A 80 44.52 66.74 -4.72
C ILE A 80 45.10 67.47 -3.50
N ASP A 81 44.82 66.80 -2.38
CA ASP A 81 45.82 66.76 -1.33
C ASP A 81 46.86 65.69 -1.67
N SER A 82 48.11 65.97 -1.36
CA SER A 82 49.33 65.22 -1.67
C SER A 82 49.30 63.71 -1.28
N ASP A 83 48.29 63.24 -0.56
CA ASP A 83 48.17 61.90 -0.10
C ASP A 83 47.70 60.87 -1.19
N VAL A 84 47.12 61.35 -2.29
CA VAL A 84 46.75 60.48 -3.43
C VAL A 84 47.98 59.98 -4.19
N ALA A 85 49.14 60.70 -4.05
CA ALA A 85 50.41 60.29 -4.64
C ALA A 85 51.10 59.11 -3.89
N GLN A 86 50.62 58.75 -2.70
CA GLN A 86 51.18 57.69 -1.84
C GLN A 86 50.38 56.39 -1.89
N GLY A 87 49.79 56.09 -3.05
CA GLY A 87 49.22 54.78 -3.23
C GLY A 87 50.23 53.66 -2.92
N ARG A 88 49.96 52.86 -1.91
CA ARG A 88 50.72 51.66 -1.57
C ARG A 88 50.64 50.65 -2.72
N GLY A 89 51.53 50.75 -3.71
CA GLY A 89 51.58 49.80 -4.82
C GLY A 89 52.48 50.28 -5.95
N ASP A 90 52.96 49.39 -6.75
CA ASP A 90 53.84 49.59 -7.91
C ASP A 90 53.15 50.23 -9.12
N PHE A 91 51.79 50.24 -9.14
CA PHE A 91 50.99 50.76 -10.23
C PHE A 91 50.49 52.20 -9.93
N ARG A 92 51.05 53.19 -10.59
CA ARG A 92 50.74 54.61 -10.37
C ARG A 92 49.70 55.17 -11.35
N GLN A 93 49.78 54.81 -12.61
CA GLN A 93 48.92 55.35 -13.66
C GLN A 93 48.86 54.42 -14.86
N GLY A 94 47.75 54.45 -15.63
CA GLY A 94 47.53 53.67 -16.85
C GLY A 94 46.60 52.54 -16.64
N TYR A 95 46.75 51.51 -17.44
CA TYR A 95 45.96 50.31 -17.40
C TYR A 95 46.90 49.09 -17.30
N ARG A 96 46.50 48.10 -16.54
CA ARG A 96 47.08 46.77 -16.53
C ARG A 96 46.01 45.73 -16.23
N ASN A 97 46.21 44.51 -16.64
CA ASN A 97 45.45 43.41 -16.13
C ASN A 97 46.36 42.28 -15.66
N ARG A 98 45.81 41.49 -14.78
CA ARG A 98 46.36 40.20 -14.35
C ARG A 98 45.40 39.10 -14.74
N PHE A 99 45.90 38.03 -15.28
CA PHE A 99 45.06 36.92 -15.67
C PHE A 99 45.59 35.59 -15.18
N VAL A 100 44.66 34.65 -15.04
CA VAL A 100 44.93 33.23 -14.86
C VAL A 100 44.42 32.50 -16.08
N ALA A 101 45.23 31.60 -16.61
CA ALA A 101 44.90 30.84 -17.80
C ALA A 101 45.24 29.36 -17.61
N THR A 102 44.49 28.50 -18.29
CA THR A 102 44.75 27.06 -18.34
C THR A 102 44.89 26.65 -19.82
N PRO A 103 45.75 25.65 -20.17
CA PRO A 103 45.84 25.16 -21.54
C PRO A 103 44.46 24.69 -22.06
N TRP A 104 44.19 24.92 -23.34
CA TRP A 104 42.92 24.52 -23.97
C TRP A 104 42.63 23.02 -23.85
N SER A 105 43.69 22.17 -23.75
CA SER A 105 43.57 20.72 -23.59
C SER A 105 43.08 20.29 -22.19
N VAL A 106 43.09 21.20 -21.22
CA VAL A 106 42.65 20.96 -19.84
C VAL A 106 41.16 21.27 -19.73
N HIS A 107 40.38 20.28 -19.31
CA HIS A 107 38.93 20.48 -19.10
C HIS A 107 38.72 21.41 -17.89
N PHE A 108 38.42 22.66 -18.15
CA PHE A 108 38.08 23.60 -17.07
C PHE A 108 36.70 23.33 -16.51
N ARG A 109 36.65 23.20 -15.17
CA ARG A 109 35.43 23.15 -14.38
C ARG A 109 35.56 24.15 -13.24
N PRO A 110 34.63 25.08 -13.09
CA PRO A 110 34.71 26.03 -11.99
C PRO A 110 34.63 25.32 -10.63
N PRO A 111 35.30 25.82 -9.59
CA PRO A 111 35.16 25.32 -8.23
C PRO A 111 33.73 25.48 -7.74
N LEU A 112 33.30 24.61 -6.81
CA LEU A 112 32.02 24.75 -6.13
C LEU A 112 32.23 25.72 -4.92
N GLU A 113 32.09 27.01 -5.17
CA GLU A 113 32.26 28.04 -4.14
C GLU A 113 31.06 28.16 -3.21
N HIS A 114 29.87 27.83 -3.74
CA HIS A 114 28.65 27.88 -2.96
C HIS A 114 28.40 26.54 -2.28
N PRO A 115 28.31 26.48 -0.95
CA PRO A 115 27.93 25.28 -0.25
C PRO A 115 26.52 24.90 -0.63
N ARG A 116 26.25 23.56 -0.72
CA ARG A 116 24.89 23.08 -0.89
C ARG A 116 24.02 23.52 0.28
N PRO A 117 22.76 23.93 0.03
CA PRO A 117 21.81 24.14 1.11
C PRO A 117 21.70 22.89 1.98
N ARG A 118 21.65 23.09 3.29
CA ARG A 118 21.47 22.00 4.26
C ARG A 118 20.40 22.35 5.26
N VAL A 119 19.53 21.39 5.51
CA VAL A 119 18.54 21.47 6.59
C VAL A 119 19.13 20.76 7.81
N LEU A 120 19.42 21.52 8.86
CA LEU A 120 20.08 21.02 10.07
C LEU A 120 19.07 20.51 11.10
N GLY A 121 18.31 19.48 10.77
CA GLY A 121 17.34 18.91 11.70
C GLY A 121 16.05 18.50 11.01
N CYS A 122 15.03 18.21 11.82
CA CYS A 122 13.70 17.91 11.31
C CYS A 122 12.84 19.19 11.25
N GLN A 123 11.86 19.17 10.37
CA GLN A 123 10.84 20.22 10.26
C GLN A 123 9.45 19.57 10.35
N THR A 124 8.46 20.32 10.77
CA THR A 124 7.08 19.87 10.74
C THR A 124 6.39 20.29 9.46
N ALA A 125 5.45 19.47 9.02
CA ALA A 125 4.65 19.71 7.83
C ALA A 125 3.27 19.07 8.00
N VAL A 126 2.31 19.50 7.19
CA VAL A 126 0.96 18.91 7.15
C VAL A 126 0.82 18.02 5.92
N VAL A 127 0.24 16.85 6.09
CA VAL A 127 -0.06 15.93 4.97
C VAL A 127 -1.16 16.54 4.10
N THR A 128 -0.95 16.51 2.79
CA THR A 128 -1.84 17.11 1.78
C THR A 128 -2.32 16.08 0.76
N GLY A 129 -3.38 16.42 0.05
CA GLY A 129 -3.98 15.58 -0.99
C GLY A 129 -5.07 16.31 -1.76
N PRO A 130 -5.69 15.64 -2.73
CA PRO A 130 -6.82 16.18 -3.48
C PRO A 130 -7.98 16.57 -2.56
N ALA A 131 -8.76 17.56 -2.98
CA ALA A 131 -9.92 18.01 -2.22
C ALA A 131 -10.93 16.87 -2.00
N GLY A 132 -11.34 16.67 -0.75
CA GLY A 132 -12.28 15.62 -0.35
C GLY A 132 -11.64 14.26 -0.04
N GLU A 133 -10.36 14.06 -0.34
CA GLU A 133 -9.63 12.86 0.05
C GLU A 133 -9.09 12.97 1.48
N THR A 134 -9.27 11.92 2.26
CA THR A 134 -8.72 11.83 3.62
C THR A 134 -7.46 10.97 3.70
N ILE A 135 -7.21 10.10 2.72
CA ILE A 135 -6.01 9.26 2.62
C ILE A 135 -5.47 9.39 1.20
N HIS A 136 -4.34 10.06 1.04
CA HIS A 136 -3.68 10.23 -0.25
C HIS A 136 -2.27 9.65 -0.22
N CYS A 137 -2.09 8.51 -0.86
CA CYS A 137 -0.80 7.85 -0.95
C CYS A 137 -0.60 7.19 -2.32
N ASP A 138 0.64 6.88 -2.66
CA ASP A 138 0.96 6.09 -3.84
C ASP A 138 1.13 4.59 -3.52
N GLN A 139 1.47 3.80 -4.52
CA GLN A 139 1.69 2.35 -4.42
C GLN A 139 2.82 1.94 -3.44
N TYR A 140 3.64 2.87 -2.98
CA TYR A 140 4.73 2.65 -2.01
C TYR A 140 4.39 3.17 -0.62
N GLY A 141 3.17 3.64 -0.40
CA GLY A 141 2.75 4.25 0.86
C GLY A 141 3.41 5.61 1.13
N ARG A 142 3.87 6.31 0.09
CA ARG A 142 4.41 7.67 0.20
C ARG A 142 3.26 8.67 0.29
N VAL A 143 3.52 9.79 0.95
CA VAL A 143 2.55 10.89 1.12
C VAL A 143 3.12 12.20 0.58
N LYS A 144 2.25 13.17 0.38
CA LYS A 144 2.63 14.56 0.06
C LYS A 144 2.38 15.44 1.26
N VAL A 145 3.19 16.49 1.41
CA VAL A 145 3.12 17.39 2.56
C VAL A 145 3.29 18.83 2.14
N GLN A 146 2.78 19.74 2.96
CA GLN A 146 3.09 21.16 2.89
C GLN A 146 3.81 21.59 4.16
N PHE A 147 4.99 22.21 3.98
CA PHE A 147 5.72 22.81 5.08
C PHE A 147 5.09 24.15 5.50
N PHE A 148 5.16 24.49 6.78
CA PHE A 148 4.56 25.73 7.29
C PHE A 148 5.21 27.03 6.74
N TRP A 149 6.44 26.95 6.26
CA TRP A 149 7.12 28.07 5.61
C TRP A 149 6.76 28.23 4.13
N ASP A 150 6.15 27.24 3.51
CA ASP A 150 5.73 27.29 2.11
C ASP A 150 4.51 28.20 1.95
N ARG A 151 4.74 29.41 1.46
CA ARG A 151 3.71 30.43 1.25
C ARG A 151 2.98 30.29 -0.08
N LEU A 152 3.49 29.48 -0.99
CA LEU A 152 2.93 29.30 -2.33
C LEU A 152 2.09 28.04 -2.43
N GLY A 153 2.23 27.11 -1.50
CA GLY A 153 1.48 25.87 -1.43
C GLY A 153 -0.02 26.12 -1.21
N GLN A 154 -0.84 25.31 -1.88
CA GLN A 154 -2.30 25.40 -1.82
C GLN A 154 -2.92 24.27 -0.99
N ALA A 155 -2.11 23.52 -0.26
CA ALA A 155 -2.49 22.35 0.53
C ALA A 155 -3.21 21.26 -0.30
N ASP A 156 -2.85 21.13 -1.57
CA ASP A 156 -3.36 20.15 -2.51
C ASP A 156 -2.37 19.01 -2.79
N ASP A 157 -2.64 18.21 -3.80
CA ASP A 157 -1.79 17.10 -4.23
C ASP A 157 -0.57 17.53 -5.06
N ASN A 158 -0.35 18.84 -5.30
CA ASN A 158 0.81 19.38 -6.00
C ASN A 158 1.84 20.03 -5.07
N THR A 159 1.60 20.02 -3.77
CA THR A 159 2.37 20.79 -2.77
C THR A 159 3.82 20.31 -2.63
N SER A 160 4.09 19.03 -2.78
CA SER A 160 5.44 18.45 -2.67
C SER A 160 5.69 17.28 -3.60
N CYS A 161 6.93 16.79 -3.64
CA CYS A 161 7.23 15.45 -4.12
C CYS A 161 6.61 14.39 -3.19
N TRP A 162 6.63 13.13 -3.60
CA TRP A 162 6.25 12.00 -2.76
C TRP A 162 7.31 11.70 -1.70
N LEU A 163 6.95 11.81 -0.41
CA LEU A 163 7.82 11.51 0.72
C LEU A 163 7.57 10.09 1.22
N ARG A 164 8.65 9.33 1.41
CA ARG A 164 8.56 8.03 2.09
C ARG A 164 8.17 8.23 3.55
N VAL A 165 7.34 7.32 4.07
CA VAL A 165 6.95 7.30 5.49
C VAL A 165 7.78 6.22 6.20
N ALA A 166 8.45 6.61 7.27
CA ALA A 166 9.16 5.66 8.13
C ALA A 166 8.17 4.74 8.85
N SER A 167 8.51 3.49 8.95
CA SER A 167 7.79 2.48 9.73
C SER A 167 8.74 1.85 10.73
N ASN A 168 8.19 1.32 11.82
CA ASN A 168 8.95 0.59 12.82
C ASN A 168 9.49 -0.76 12.28
N TRP A 169 8.89 -1.29 11.21
CA TRP A 169 9.29 -2.55 10.60
C TRP A 169 8.86 -2.59 9.14
N ALA A 170 9.80 -2.75 8.21
CA ALA A 170 9.54 -2.74 6.78
C ALA A 170 10.39 -3.80 6.06
N GLY A 171 9.76 -4.89 5.64
CA GLY A 171 10.37 -5.98 4.88
C GLY A 171 9.68 -6.20 3.54
N LYS A 172 10.13 -7.24 2.80
CA LYS A 172 9.53 -7.60 1.52
C LYS A 172 8.15 -8.24 1.74
N ARG A 173 7.08 -7.45 1.61
CA ARG A 173 5.67 -7.85 1.81
C ARG A 173 5.32 -8.22 3.26
N TYR A 174 6.10 -7.75 4.25
CA TYR A 174 5.76 -7.88 5.67
C TYR A 174 6.24 -6.67 6.44
N GLY A 175 5.60 -6.35 7.56
CA GLY A 175 5.94 -5.22 8.42
C GLY A 175 4.71 -4.45 8.91
N GLY A 176 4.95 -3.29 9.49
CA GLY A 176 3.91 -2.37 9.95
C GLY A 176 3.67 -1.25 8.94
N VAL A 177 2.41 -0.98 8.61
CA VAL A 177 2.02 0.11 7.73
C VAL A 177 0.88 0.90 8.36
N ALA A 178 1.10 2.21 8.52
CA ALA A 178 0.05 3.17 8.86
C ALA A 178 0.30 4.43 8.02
N ILE A 179 -0.63 4.74 7.13
CA ILE A 179 -0.50 5.90 6.24
C ILE A 179 -1.00 7.15 6.95
N PRO A 180 -0.16 8.18 7.15
CA PRO A 180 -0.59 9.47 7.65
C PRO A 180 -1.68 10.07 6.76
N ARG A 181 -2.79 10.52 7.36
CA ARG A 181 -3.93 11.06 6.62
C ARG A 181 -3.76 12.54 6.33
N VAL A 182 -4.47 13.01 5.31
CA VAL A 182 -4.54 14.43 4.97
C VAL A 182 -4.97 15.24 6.20
N GLY A 183 -4.25 16.34 6.47
CA GLY A 183 -4.44 17.18 7.65
C GLY A 183 -3.64 16.76 8.89
N MET A 184 -3.00 15.59 8.91
CA MET A 184 -2.11 15.20 10.02
C MET A 184 -0.79 15.95 9.96
N GLU A 185 -0.31 16.40 11.11
CA GLU A 185 1.02 16.95 11.27
C GLU A 185 2.06 15.84 11.34
N VAL A 186 3.11 15.98 10.54
CA VAL A 186 4.20 15.01 10.45
C VAL A 186 5.55 15.67 10.68
N LEU A 187 6.48 14.90 11.22
CA LEU A 187 7.87 15.29 11.38
C LEU A 187 8.64 14.81 10.16
N VAL A 188 9.27 15.74 9.45
CA VAL A 188 10.05 15.49 8.23
C VAL A 188 11.53 15.64 8.52
N GLY A 189 12.28 14.57 8.31
CA GLY A 189 13.73 14.57 8.33
C GLY A 189 14.29 14.65 6.91
N PHE A 190 15.57 15.01 6.80
CA PHE A 190 16.28 15.18 5.53
C PHE A 190 17.55 14.33 5.55
N LEU A 191 17.68 13.39 4.61
CA LEU A 191 18.86 12.52 4.55
C LEU A 191 20.13 13.36 4.33
N GLU A 192 21.09 13.25 5.25
CA GLU A 192 22.34 14.04 5.26
C GLU A 192 22.11 15.57 5.21
N GLY A 193 20.92 16.03 5.61
CA GLY A 193 20.54 17.43 5.54
C GLY A 193 20.23 17.91 4.11
N ASP A 194 20.08 17.03 3.14
CA ASP A 194 19.77 17.40 1.76
C ASP A 194 18.28 17.75 1.62
N PRO A 195 17.92 19.01 1.29
CA PRO A 195 16.52 19.42 1.13
C PRO A 195 15.76 18.63 0.04
N ASP A 196 16.47 18.03 -0.93
CA ASP A 196 15.88 17.21 -1.98
C ASP A 196 15.63 15.76 -1.55
N GLN A 197 15.96 15.38 -0.31
CA GLN A 197 15.81 14.05 0.23
C GLN A 197 14.96 14.02 1.52
N PRO A 198 13.74 14.58 1.50
CA PRO A 198 12.85 14.56 2.65
C PRO A 198 12.24 13.15 2.86
N LEU A 199 11.99 12.82 4.13
CA LEU A 199 11.21 11.66 4.51
C LEU A 199 10.41 11.94 5.80
N VAL A 200 9.22 11.37 5.91
CA VAL A 200 8.40 11.45 7.12
C VAL A 200 8.95 10.46 8.14
N THR A 201 9.30 10.96 9.32
CA THR A 201 9.87 10.16 10.43
C THR A 201 8.87 9.84 11.53
N GLY A 202 7.74 10.53 11.59
CA GLY A 202 6.68 10.30 12.57
C GLY A 202 5.51 11.26 12.40
N CYS A 203 4.45 11.03 13.19
CA CYS A 203 3.28 11.90 13.29
C CYS A 203 3.27 12.60 14.65
N LEU A 204 2.70 13.80 14.71
CA LEU A 204 2.63 14.61 15.91
C LEU A 204 1.17 14.92 16.26
N TYR A 205 0.87 14.83 17.57
CA TYR A 205 -0.37 15.35 18.10
C TYR A 205 -0.22 16.84 18.44
N HIS A 206 -1.28 17.60 18.28
CA HIS A 206 -1.33 19.03 18.59
C HIS A 206 -2.74 19.45 19.08
N SER A 207 -3.00 20.74 19.20
CA SER A 207 -4.27 21.25 19.77
C SER A 207 -5.51 20.86 18.98
N GLU A 208 -5.42 20.65 17.67
CA GLU A 208 -6.53 20.25 16.80
C GLU A 208 -6.57 18.72 16.63
N ASN A 209 -5.45 18.08 16.34
CA ASN A 209 -5.30 16.63 16.27
C ASN A 209 -4.90 16.07 17.64
N ARG A 210 -5.87 15.83 18.50
CA ARG A 210 -5.65 15.38 19.88
C ARG A 210 -5.45 13.87 19.96
N VAL A 211 -4.81 13.45 21.04
CA VAL A 211 -4.67 12.03 21.40
C VAL A 211 -6.05 11.36 21.56
N PRO A 212 -6.18 10.05 21.27
CA PRO A 212 -7.47 9.33 21.33
C PRO A 212 -8.20 9.39 22.68
N TYR A 213 -7.48 9.59 23.77
CA TYR A 213 -8.00 9.71 25.14
C TYR A 213 -7.38 10.90 25.85
N GLU A 214 -8.19 11.63 26.60
CA GLU A 214 -7.73 12.81 27.32
C GLU A 214 -6.58 12.52 28.28
N LEU A 215 -5.52 13.30 28.17
CA LEU A 215 -4.39 13.27 29.10
C LEU A 215 -4.47 14.48 30.07
N PRO A 216 -3.98 14.35 31.31
CA PRO A 216 -3.23 13.22 31.86
C PRO A 216 -4.09 12.12 32.49
N GLN A 217 -5.43 12.19 32.48
CA GLN A 217 -6.33 11.25 33.16
C GLN A 217 -6.10 9.80 32.72
N ASN A 218 -5.83 9.59 31.44
CA ASN A 218 -5.68 8.28 30.80
C ASN A 218 -4.21 7.93 30.49
N LYS A 219 -3.26 8.45 31.28
CA LYS A 219 -1.81 8.25 31.05
C LYS A 219 -1.34 6.78 31.14
N THR A 220 -2.17 5.90 31.71
CA THR A 220 -1.89 4.46 31.81
C THR A 220 -2.38 3.66 30.61
N ARG A 221 -3.01 4.31 29.63
CA ARG A 221 -3.53 3.66 28.42
C ARG A 221 -2.55 3.72 27.29
N SER A 222 -2.30 2.55 26.69
CA SER A 222 -1.65 2.40 25.38
C SER A 222 -2.72 2.06 24.36
N VAL A 223 -2.74 2.79 23.22
CA VAL A 223 -3.86 2.71 22.27
C VAL A 223 -3.35 2.67 20.84
N PHE A 224 -3.91 1.75 20.05
CA PHE A 224 -3.90 1.82 18.59
C PHE A 224 -5.36 1.93 18.14
N LYS A 225 -5.73 3.09 17.63
CA LYS A 225 -7.10 3.39 17.20
C LYS A 225 -7.10 3.91 15.77
N THR A 226 -7.94 3.34 14.94
CA THR A 226 -8.16 3.76 13.55
C THR A 226 -9.42 4.62 13.43
N ASP A 227 -9.69 5.10 12.22
CA ASP A 227 -10.91 5.80 11.88
C ASP A 227 -11.41 5.27 10.54
N SER A 228 -12.72 5.03 10.42
CA SER A 228 -13.32 4.46 9.22
C SER A 228 -13.21 5.41 8.02
N TYR A 229 -12.94 4.85 6.84
CA TYR A 229 -12.83 5.59 5.58
C TYR A 229 -14.03 5.27 4.67
N PRO A 230 -14.59 6.25 3.96
CA PRO A 230 -14.25 7.69 3.84
C PRO A 230 -14.88 8.62 4.89
N GLY A 231 -14.76 8.30 6.17
CA GLY A 231 -15.34 9.04 7.28
C GLY A 231 -16.78 8.57 7.57
N GLY A 232 -16.99 7.82 8.62
CA GLY A 232 -18.29 7.22 8.95
C GLY A 232 -18.56 7.14 10.45
N GLY A 233 -17.70 7.78 11.27
CA GLY A 233 -17.83 7.75 12.73
C GLY A 233 -17.56 6.38 13.36
N GLY A 234 -17.02 5.43 12.58
CA GLY A 234 -16.59 4.10 13.04
C GLY A 234 -15.09 4.04 13.29
N PHE A 235 -14.63 3.01 14.04
CA PHE A 235 -13.22 2.81 14.33
C PHE A 235 -12.93 1.35 14.71
N ASN A 236 -11.67 0.92 14.53
CA ASN A 236 -11.14 -0.28 15.16
C ASN A 236 -10.16 0.14 16.25
N GLU A 237 -10.10 -0.60 17.36
CA GLU A 237 -9.26 -0.22 18.49
C GLU A 237 -8.64 -1.44 19.18
N LEU A 238 -7.34 -1.36 19.43
CA LEU A 238 -6.65 -2.18 20.43
C LEU A 238 -6.18 -1.23 21.54
N ARG A 239 -6.68 -1.44 22.76
CA ARG A 239 -6.35 -0.64 23.93
C ARG A 239 -5.88 -1.51 25.06
N ILE A 240 -4.82 -1.08 25.73
CA ILE A 240 -4.27 -1.70 26.94
C ILE A 240 -4.36 -0.67 28.07
N GLU A 241 -5.03 -1.02 29.16
CA GLU A 241 -5.08 -0.24 30.39
C GLU A 241 -4.22 -0.92 31.44
N ASP A 242 -3.20 -0.22 31.98
CA ASP A 242 -2.24 -0.73 32.94
C ASP A 242 -2.50 -0.21 34.38
N ARG A 243 -3.64 0.44 34.62
CA ARG A 243 -3.99 0.92 35.96
C ARG A 243 -4.23 -0.25 36.88
N LYS A 244 -3.45 -0.34 38.00
CA LYS A 244 -3.54 -1.43 38.97
C LYS A 244 -4.96 -1.65 39.47
N GLY A 245 -5.46 -2.88 39.33
CA GLY A 245 -6.82 -3.30 39.69
C GLY A 245 -7.89 -2.95 38.67
N GLN A 246 -7.49 -2.39 37.54
CA GLN A 246 -8.36 -2.07 36.38
C GLN A 246 -7.70 -2.45 35.06
N GLU A 247 -6.72 -3.35 35.12
CA GLU A 247 -6.00 -3.81 33.94
C GLU A 247 -6.97 -4.44 32.92
N GLN A 248 -6.83 -4.03 31.66
CA GLN A 248 -7.73 -4.50 30.63
C GLN A 248 -7.02 -4.53 29.25
N ILE A 249 -7.27 -5.57 28.49
CA ILE A 249 -7.05 -5.57 27.04
C ILE A 249 -8.44 -5.48 26.39
N PHE A 250 -8.66 -4.41 25.64
CA PHE A 250 -9.92 -4.15 24.94
C PHE A 250 -9.65 -4.19 23.43
N VAL A 251 -10.45 -4.99 22.73
CA VAL A 251 -10.43 -5.08 21.26
C VAL A 251 -11.81 -4.70 20.75
N HIS A 252 -11.86 -3.78 19.82
CA HIS A 252 -13.08 -3.37 19.14
C HIS A 252 -12.89 -3.46 17.64
N ALA A 253 -13.71 -4.26 16.99
CA ALA A 253 -13.88 -4.31 15.56
C ALA A 253 -15.17 -3.58 15.17
N GLN A 254 -15.09 -2.59 14.30
CA GLN A 254 -16.26 -1.84 13.86
C GLN A 254 -17.29 -2.70 13.13
N ARG A 255 -16.82 -3.74 12.46
CA ARG A 255 -17.69 -4.61 11.68
C ARG A 255 -17.38 -6.08 11.92
N ASP A 256 -16.34 -6.58 11.34
CA ASP A 256 -16.03 -7.99 11.32
C ASP A 256 -14.75 -8.27 12.12
N TRP A 257 -14.70 -9.38 12.83
CA TRP A 257 -13.50 -9.91 13.49
C TRP A 257 -13.25 -11.32 12.98
N ASP A 258 -12.15 -11.51 12.25
CA ASP A 258 -11.69 -12.80 11.77
C ASP A 258 -10.47 -13.25 12.55
N GLU A 259 -10.49 -14.48 13.05
CA GLU A 259 -9.37 -15.10 13.74
C GLU A 259 -9.04 -16.43 13.04
N ASN A 260 -7.84 -16.51 12.47
CA ASN A 260 -7.34 -17.73 11.83
C ASN A 260 -6.11 -18.23 12.58
N ILE A 261 -6.17 -19.46 13.08
CA ILE A 261 -5.11 -20.09 13.88
C ILE A 261 -4.72 -21.39 13.20
N GLU A 262 -3.51 -21.42 12.66
CA GLU A 262 -3.01 -22.55 11.86
C GLU A 262 -2.72 -23.82 12.68
N HIS A 263 -2.65 -23.73 14.01
CA HIS A 263 -2.33 -24.87 14.86
C HIS A 263 -3.21 -24.92 16.10
N ASP A 264 -2.77 -24.50 17.26
CA ASP A 264 -3.49 -24.65 18.53
C ASP A 264 -4.01 -23.32 19.07
N GLN A 265 -5.24 -23.30 19.57
CA GLN A 265 -5.75 -22.22 20.42
C GLN A 265 -5.94 -22.75 21.84
N LYS A 266 -5.38 -22.04 22.84
CA LYS A 266 -5.52 -22.36 24.26
C LYS A 266 -6.05 -21.14 25.01
N ILE A 267 -7.26 -21.26 25.57
CA ILE A 267 -7.90 -20.17 26.32
C ILE A 267 -8.04 -20.62 27.78
N ARG A 268 -7.55 -19.78 28.73
CA ARG A 268 -7.78 -19.95 30.13
C ARG A 268 -8.39 -18.67 30.69
N VAL A 269 -9.58 -18.78 31.27
CA VAL A 269 -10.27 -17.70 31.96
C VAL A 269 -10.25 -17.97 33.43
N GLY A 270 -9.72 -17.05 34.23
CA GLY A 270 -9.53 -17.23 35.70
C GLY A 270 -10.82 -17.02 36.51
N HIS A 271 -11.81 -16.34 35.95
CA HIS A 271 -13.08 -16.05 36.64
C HIS A 271 -14.26 -16.36 35.72
N GLU A 272 -14.87 -15.42 35.09
CA GLU A 272 -16.09 -15.59 34.31
C GLU A 272 -15.83 -15.38 32.82
N ARG A 273 -16.59 -16.07 31.97
CA ARG A 273 -16.67 -15.84 30.52
C ARG A 273 -18.12 -15.56 30.13
N HIS A 274 -18.33 -14.44 29.47
CA HIS A 274 -19.62 -14.04 28.91
C HIS A 274 -19.54 -13.99 27.39
N ASP A 275 -20.40 -14.73 26.73
CA ASP A 275 -20.55 -14.75 25.27
C ASP A 275 -21.97 -14.33 24.94
N THR A 276 -22.13 -13.30 24.10
CA THR A 276 -23.44 -12.86 23.58
C THR A 276 -23.36 -12.80 22.05
N VAL A 277 -24.24 -13.51 21.38
CA VAL A 277 -24.40 -13.49 19.93
C VAL A 277 -25.81 -13.05 19.61
N GLU A 278 -25.96 -11.90 18.98
CA GLU A 278 -27.28 -11.31 18.67
C GLU A 278 -27.97 -11.97 17.46
N GLY A 279 -27.19 -12.60 16.60
CA GLY A 279 -27.67 -13.37 15.44
C GLY A 279 -27.45 -14.87 15.59
N ASP A 280 -27.25 -15.54 14.49
CA ASP A 280 -27.02 -16.98 14.46
C ASP A 280 -25.57 -17.34 14.87
N SER A 281 -25.40 -18.49 15.52
CA SER A 281 -24.09 -19.03 15.88
C SER A 281 -23.89 -20.40 15.24
N TYR A 282 -22.75 -20.60 14.56
CA TYR A 282 -22.39 -21.84 13.87
C TYR A 282 -21.10 -22.39 14.45
N SER A 283 -21.07 -23.68 14.77
CA SER A 283 -19.87 -24.38 15.25
C SER A 283 -19.73 -25.73 14.56
N GLU A 284 -18.53 -26.05 14.06
CA GLU A 284 -18.19 -27.35 13.49
C GLU A 284 -16.95 -27.91 14.19
N PHE A 285 -17.07 -29.10 14.76
CA PHE A 285 -15.94 -29.87 15.29
C PHE A 285 -15.71 -31.06 14.36
N ARG A 286 -14.63 -31.04 13.60
CA ARG A 286 -14.33 -32.12 12.61
C ARG A 286 -13.76 -33.38 13.20
N ALA A 287 -13.51 -33.37 14.52
CA ALA A 287 -13.04 -34.47 15.31
C ALA A 287 -13.89 -34.58 16.59
N GLU A 288 -13.31 -34.91 17.72
CA GLU A 288 -13.99 -35.14 18.98
C GLU A 288 -14.18 -33.82 19.76
N GLU A 289 -15.39 -33.59 20.30
CA GLU A 289 -15.66 -32.57 21.31
C GLU A 289 -15.70 -33.20 22.68
N GLN A 290 -14.86 -32.71 23.60
CA GLN A 290 -14.87 -33.14 25.01
C GLN A 290 -15.27 -31.97 25.90
N ARG A 291 -16.33 -32.14 26.69
CA ARG A 291 -16.86 -31.11 27.60
C ARG A 291 -17.11 -31.66 29.00
N THR A 292 -16.48 -31.04 30.02
CA THR A 292 -16.71 -31.34 31.44
C THR A 292 -17.29 -30.11 32.14
N VAL A 293 -18.39 -30.26 32.87
CA VAL A 293 -19.01 -29.24 33.69
C VAL A 293 -19.05 -29.76 35.11
N HIS A 294 -18.36 -29.09 36.05
CA HIS A 294 -18.27 -29.54 37.45
C HIS A 294 -19.47 -29.16 38.31
N ALA A 295 -20.32 -28.26 37.86
CA ALA A 295 -21.54 -27.83 38.54
C ALA A 295 -22.75 -27.97 37.60
N ASP A 296 -23.79 -27.20 37.83
CA ASP A 296 -24.99 -27.25 37.02
C ASP A 296 -24.76 -26.76 35.59
N ARG A 297 -25.37 -27.43 34.62
CA ARG A 297 -25.59 -26.94 33.29
C ARG A 297 -27.08 -26.61 33.12
N LYS A 298 -27.39 -25.35 32.79
CA LYS A 298 -28.74 -24.89 32.52
C LYS A 298 -28.84 -24.51 31.04
N VAL A 299 -29.84 -25.03 30.33
CA VAL A 299 -30.10 -24.73 28.94
C VAL A 299 -31.58 -24.39 28.80
N GLU A 300 -31.87 -23.24 28.22
CA GLU A 300 -33.22 -22.82 27.84
C GLU A 300 -33.27 -22.64 26.34
N LEU A 301 -34.11 -23.35 25.66
CA LEU A 301 -34.39 -23.22 24.22
C LEU A 301 -35.83 -22.73 24.05
N LYS A 302 -35.99 -21.57 23.43
CA LYS A 302 -37.32 -20.96 23.23
C LYS A 302 -38.04 -21.49 21.96
N ALA A 303 -37.39 -22.38 21.25
CA ALA A 303 -37.89 -23.08 20.06
C ALA A 303 -37.53 -24.56 20.14
N ALA A 304 -37.38 -25.23 19.02
CA ALA A 304 -37.10 -26.66 18.94
C ALA A 304 -35.61 -26.98 19.19
N ASP A 305 -35.34 -28.12 19.79
CA ASP A 305 -34.02 -28.77 19.83
C ASP A 305 -34.02 -29.94 18.86
N HIS A 306 -33.04 -29.99 17.95
CA HIS A 306 -32.88 -31.06 16.98
C HIS A 306 -31.56 -31.79 17.23
N LEU A 307 -31.64 -32.97 17.86
CA LEU A 307 -30.49 -33.81 18.10
C LEU A 307 -30.50 -35.01 17.16
N SER A 308 -29.48 -35.17 16.33
CA SER A 308 -29.26 -36.33 15.48
C SER A 308 -27.93 -36.99 15.83
N VAL A 309 -27.95 -38.28 16.20
CA VAL A 309 -26.76 -39.06 16.53
C VAL A 309 -26.69 -40.24 15.58
N ALA A 310 -25.61 -40.37 14.81
CA ALA A 310 -25.50 -41.37 13.77
C ALA A 310 -25.36 -42.81 14.28
N ASP A 311 -24.73 -42.97 15.45
CA ASP A 311 -24.46 -44.29 16.03
C ASP A 311 -25.28 -44.49 17.34
N ALA A 312 -24.78 -44.14 18.49
CA ALA A 312 -25.41 -44.40 19.78
C ALA A 312 -25.42 -43.17 20.70
N LEU A 313 -26.55 -42.96 21.39
CA LEU A 313 -26.69 -42.00 22.47
C LEU A 313 -26.68 -42.73 23.81
N HIS A 314 -25.64 -42.51 24.64
CA HIS A 314 -25.53 -43.05 25.99
C HIS A 314 -25.85 -41.98 27.04
N LEU A 315 -26.91 -42.19 27.82
CA LEU A 315 -27.27 -41.33 28.95
C LEU A 315 -27.11 -42.10 30.24
N ARG A 316 -26.28 -41.59 31.18
CA ARG A 316 -26.15 -42.12 32.52
C ARG A 316 -26.46 -41.01 33.55
N ILE A 317 -27.51 -41.23 34.33
CA ILE A 317 -28.01 -40.26 35.30
C ILE A 317 -27.95 -40.88 36.69
N GLY A 318 -27.36 -40.18 37.68
CA GLY A 318 -27.09 -40.75 39.01
C GLY A 318 -28.35 -40.95 39.87
N THR A 319 -29.32 -40.04 39.77
CA THR A 319 -30.49 -40.06 40.67
C THR A 319 -31.81 -40.13 39.91
N GLY A 320 -32.15 -39.18 39.05
CA GLY A 320 -33.45 -39.18 38.41
C GLY A 320 -33.44 -38.50 37.05
N GLN A 321 -34.20 -39.01 36.12
CA GLN A 321 -34.51 -38.39 34.83
C GLN A 321 -35.99 -38.02 34.82
N PHE A 322 -36.27 -36.74 34.61
CA PHE A 322 -37.64 -36.23 34.50
C PHE A 322 -37.87 -35.69 33.09
N VAL A 323 -38.88 -36.23 32.38
CA VAL A 323 -39.23 -35.80 31.05
C VAL A 323 -40.72 -35.49 31.02
N GLU A 324 -41.07 -34.26 30.60
CA GLU A 324 -42.45 -33.82 30.49
C GLU A 324 -42.64 -33.21 29.09
N ALA A 325 -43.71 -33.54 28.43
CA ALA A 325 -44.13 -32.94 27.17
C ALA A 325 -45.60 -32.55 27.23
N GLY A 326 -45.98 -31.41 26.60
CA GLY A 326 -47.37 -30.96 26.61
C GLY A 326 -48.31 -31.92 25.89
N ASP A 327 -47.89 -32.45 24.74
CA ASP A 327 -48.78 -33.23 23.89
C ASP A 327 -48.33 -34.71 23.78
N GLU A 328 -47.09 -35.02 23.45
CA GLU A 328 -46.68 -36.37 23.11
C GLU A 328 -45.22 -36.67 23.52
N ILE A 329 -44.99 -37.84 24.04
CA ILE A 329 -43.66 -38.47 24.16
C ILE A 329 -43.71 -39.75 23.32
N HIS A 330 -42.95 -39.82 22.21
CA HIS A 330 -42.92 -40.94 21.30
C HIS A 330 -41.60 -41.70 21.35
N PHE A 331 -41.64 -42.94 21.83
CA PHE A 331 -40.49 -43.87 21.77
C PHE A 331 -40.74 -44.91 20.65
N LYS A 332 -39.82 -44.95 19.70
CA LYS A 332 -39.86 -45.91 18.60
C LYS A 332 -38.52 -46.60 18.41
N ALA A 333 -38.49 -47.91 18.38
CA ALA A 333 -37.32 -48.68 18.01
C ALA A 333 -37.65 -49.58 16.81
N GLY A 334 -36.65 -49.95 16.02
CA GLY A 334 -36.80 -50.94 14.92
C GLY A 334 -37.13 -52.32 15.47
N ASP A 335 -36.34 -52.78 16.44
CA ASP A 335 -36.42 -54.16 16.90
C ASP A 335 -36.91 -54.29 18.35
N LYS A 336 -36.40 -53.49 19.29
CA LYS A 336 -36.63 -53.75 20.71
C LYS A 336 -36.67 -52.50 21.56
N VAL A 337 -37.68 -52.40 22.44
CA VAL A 337 -37.74 -51.44 23.55
C VAL A 337 -37.72 -52.24 24.88
N VAL A 338 -36.79 -51.92 25.77
CA VAL A 338 -36.75 -52.52 27.14
C VAL A 338 -36.96 -51.40 28.13
N ILE A 339 -37.90 -51.58 29.04
CA ILE A 339 -38.15 -50.71 30.18
C ILE A 339 -38.04 -51.58 31.41
N GLU A 340 -37.07 -51.28 32.29
CA GLU A 340 -36.75 -52.06 33.46
C GLU A 340 -36.75 -51.17 34.71
N ALA A 341 -37.39 -51.60 35.78
CA ALA A 341 -37.39 -50.92 37.06
C ALA A 341 -37.11 -51.93 38.17
N GLY A 342 -36.26 -51.58 39.13
CA GLY A 342 -35.87 -52.46 40.27
C GLY A 342 -37.01 -52.75 41.23
N MET A 343 -37.97 -51.82 41.39
CA MET A 343 -39.07 -51.98 42.34
C MET A 343 -40.44 -51.87 41.74
N GLU A 344 -40.71 -50.83 40.95
CA GLU A 344 -42.04 -50.57 40.40
C GLU A 344 -41.96 -49.96 39.00
N LEU A 345 -42.71 -50.48 38.07
CA LEU A 345 -43.01 -49.85 36.77
C LEU A 345 -44.51 -49.58 36.72
N THR A 346 -44.88 -48.31 36.59
CA THR A 346 -46.28 -47.91 36.40
C THR A 346 -46.46 -47.20 35.06
N LEU A 347 -47.41 -47.70 34.23
CA LEU A 347 -47.88 -47.08 33.00
C LEU A 347 -49.31 -46.57 33.25
N LYS A 348 -49.56 -45.26 33.16
CA LYS A 348 -50.87 -44.65 33.47
C LYS A 348 -51.36 -43.81 32.29
N GLY A 349 -52.62 -43.96 31.93
CA GLY A 349 -53.27 -43.18 30.91
C GLY A 349 -54.78 -43.15 31.06
N GLY A 350 -55.41 -41.99 30.91
CA GLY A 350 -56.90 -41.83 30.89
C GLY A 350 -57.65 -42.40 32.10
N GLY A 351 -57.03 -42.41 33.26
CA GLY A 351 -57.62 -43.00 34.49
C GLY A 351 -57.38 -44.50 34.66
N SER A 352 -56.80 -45.19 33.69
CA SER A 352 -56.40 -46.61 33.74
C SER A 352 -54.88 -46.72 33.96
N PHE A 353 -54.41 -47.81 34.53
CA PHE A 353 -53.00 -48.07 34.74
C PHE A 353 -52.62 -49.57 34.64
N ALA A 354 -51.36 -49.77 34.31
CA ALA A 354 -50.69 -51.08 34.48
C ALA A 354 -49.50 -50.87 35.42
N ARG A 355 -49.42 -51.68 36.48
CA ARG A 355 -48.35 -51.65 37.49
C ARG A 355 -47.69 -53.00 37.62
N LEU A 356 -46.40 -53.04 37.58
CA LEU A 356 -45.58 -54.22 37.84
C LEU A 356 -44.76 -53.93 39.10
N ASP A 357 -44.94 -54.73 40.13
CA ASP A 357 -44.23 -54.63 41.39
C ASP A 357 -43.95 -56.02 42.00
N PRO A 358 -43.26 -56.17 43.13
CA PRO A 358 -43.00 -57.48 43.73
C PRO A 358 -44.25 -58.26 44.10
N GLY A 359 -45.40 -57.63 44.21
CA GLY A 359 -46.69 -58.26 44.45
C GLY A 359 -47.35 -58.86 43.21
N GLY A 360 -46.84 -58.52 42.02
CA GLY A 360 -47.36 -59.05 40.76
C GLY A 360 -47.72 -57.98 39.69
N VAL A 361 -48.62 -58.32 38.78
CA VAL A 361 -49.09 -57.41 37.74
C VAL A 361 -50.52 -56.99 38.07
N THR A 362 -50.68 -55.64 38.25
CA THR A 362 -52.01 -55.05 38.48
C THR A 362 -52.45 -54.32 37.21
N LEU A 363 -53.64 -54.66 36.69
CA LEU A 363 -54.30 -53.92 35.59
C LEU A 363 -55.60 -53.33 36.17
N ASP A 364 -55.82 -52.04 36.05
CA ASP A 364 -57.01 -51.36 36.55
C ASP A 364 -57.52 -50.35 35.51
N GLY A 365 -58.87 -50.32 35.33
CA GLY A 365 -59.54 -49.45 34.39
C GLY A 365 -61.04 -49.85 34.24
N ALA A 366 -61.83 -48.99 33.59
CA ALA A 366 -63.26 -49.19 33.42
C ALA A 366 -63.59 -50.54 32.74
N GLN A 367 -62.72 -51.03 31.84
CA GLN A 367 -62.74 -52.34 31.22
C GLN A 367 -61.32 -52.83 30.97
N VAL A 368 -61.09 -54.10 31.26
CA VAL A 368 -59.85 -54.83 30.87
C VAL A 368 -60.15 -55.72 29.71
N MET A 369 -59.67 -55.38 28.56
CA MET A 369 -59.92 -56.13 27.31
C MET A 369 -58.66 -56.96 27.00
N ILE A 370 -58.79 -58.27 27.02
CA ILE A 370 -57.71 -59.21 26.69
C ILE A 370 -58.07 -59.90 25.41
N ASN A 371 -57.23 -59.77 24.37
CA ASN A 371 -57.37 -60.44 23.07
C ASN A 371 -58.70 -60.13 22.30
N SER A 372 -59.23 -58.88 22.54
CA SER A 372 -60.55 -58.49 22.01
C SER A 372 -60.45 -57.69 20.69
N GLY A 373 -59.24 -57.55 20.08
CA GLY A 373 -58.99 -56.72 18.92
C GLY A 373 -58.80 -55.24 19.30
N GLY A 374 -58.46 -54.43 18.34
CA GLY A 374 -58.23 -52.99 18.49
C GLY A 374 -57.09 -52.48 17.58
N SER A 375 -56.91 -51.18 17.49
CA SER A 375 -55.81 -50.60 16.75
C SER A 375 -54.85 -49.89 17.71
N PRO A 376 -53.54 -50.06 17.59
CA PRO A 376 -52.57 -49.31 18.40
C PRO A 376 -52.55 -47.87 18.02
N GLY A 377 -52.19 -47.00 18.96
CA GLY A 377 -51.91 -45.57 18.68
C GLY A 377 -50.71 -45.43 17.74
N ILE A 378 -50.72 -44.37 16.98
CA ILE A 378 -49.66 -44.05 16.03
C ILE A 378 -49.00 -42.74 16.51
N GLY A 379 -47.70 -42.77 16.76
CA GLY A 379 -46.92 -41.57 17.11
C GLY A 379 -46.51 -40.77 15.87
N SER A 380 -46.20 -39.46 16.08
CA SER A 380 -45.89 -38.50 15.03
C SER A 380 -44.49 -38.69 14.38
N GLY A 381 -43.59 -39.39 15.07
CA GLY A 381 -42.22 -39.67 14.59
C GLY A 381 -41.23 -38.47 14.78
N VAL A 382 -39.96 -38.75 14.54
CA VAL A 382 -38.86 -37.78 14.69
C VAL A 382 -38.63 -37.04 13.36
N ARG A 383 -38.47 -35.74 13.43
CA ARG A 383 -38.18 -34.82 12.30
C ARG A 383 -37.00 -33.90 12.62
N ALA A 384 -35.83 -34.46 12.96
CA ALA A 384 -34.64 -33.68 13.25
C ALA A 384 -34.10 -33.02 11.98
N LEU A 385 -33.76 -31.74 12.06
CA LEU A 385 -33.08 -30.97 11.00
C LEU A 385 -31.57 -31.04 11.20
N SER A 386 -30.83 -31.09 10.08
CA SER A 386 -29.37 -31.01 10.10
C SER A 386 -28.89 -29.59 10.35
N PRO A 387 -27.79 -29.38 11.11
CA PRO A 387 -27.21 -28.06 11.30
C PRO A 387 -26.59 -27.51 10.02
N LEU A 388 -26.52 -26.18 9.90
CA LEU A 388 -25.79 -25.49 8.85
C LEU A 388 -24.31 -25.46 9.19
N GLN A 389 -23.46 -25.41 8.17
CA GLN A 389 -22.01 -25.32 8.33
C GLN A 389 -21.58 -23.88 8.62
N PRO A 390 -20.57 -23.65 9.48
CA PRO A 390 -19.99 -22.33 9.67
C PRO A 390 -19.25 -21.86 8.42
N LEU A 391 -19.22 -20.55 8.20
CA LEU A 391 -18.37 -19.94 7.20
C LEU A 391 -16.90 -19.98 7.68
N ALA A 392 -15.97 -20.17 6.73
CA ALA A 392 -14.55 -20.08 7.04
C ALA A 392 -14.18 -18.61 7.37
N ALA A 393 -13.36 -18.41 8.40
CA ALA A 393 -12.73 -17.12 8.63
C ALA A 393 -11.86 -16.77 7.41
N ASP A 394 -11.82 -15.46 7.05
CA ASP A 394 -10.97 -15.01 5.96
C ASP A 394 -9.51 -15.39 6.26
N ALA A 395 -8.98 -16.29 5.46
CA ALA A 395 -7.55 -16.55 5.48
C ALA A 395 -6.85 -15.25 5.07
N ALA A 396 -5.93 -14.77 5.89
CA ALA A 396 -5.12 -13.59 5.58
C ALA A 396 -4.35 -13.83 4.28
N ALA A 397 -5.02 -13.64 3.15
CA ALA A 397 -4.41 -13.71 1.86
C ALA A 397 -3.46 -12.53 1.74
N ALA A 398 -2.19 -12.81 1.51
CA ALA A 398 -1.20 -11.82 1.19
C ALA A 398 -1.74 -10.91 0.06
N GLY A 399 -2.33 -9.76 0.44
CA GLY A 399 -2.61 -8.61 -0.40
C GLY A 399 -3.33 -8.81 -1.74
N GLY A 400 -4.29 -9.74 -1.86
CA GLY A 400 -4.98 -9.96 -3.14
C GLY A 400 -6.39 -10.56 -3.07
N ALA A 401 -6.82 -11.09 -1.93
CA ALA A 401 -8.06 -11.89 -1.84
C ALA A 401 -9.31 -11.10 -1.44
N LEU A 402 -9.18 -9.83 -1.05
CA LEU A 402 -10.36 -9.03 -0.66
C LEU A 402 -11.33 -8.79 -1.84
N LEU A 403 -10.85 -8.88 -3.07
CA LEU A 403 -11.70 -8.80 -4.27
C LEU A 403 -12.40 -10.12 -4.61
N GLY A 404 -11.88 -11.26 -4.16
CA GLY A 404 -12.48 -12.59 -4.40
C GLY A 404 -13.71 -12.88 -3.53
N ALA A 405 -13.68 -12.47 -2.26
CA ALA A 405 -14.79 -12.75 -1.32
C ALA A 405 -16.04 -11.88 -1.59
N ILE A 406 -15.85 -10.66 -2.10
CA ILE A 406 -16.96 -9.80 -2.54
C ILE A 406 -17.61 -10.36 -3.82
N ALA A 407 -16.84 -10.98 -4.70
CA ALA A 407 -17.34 -11.58 -5.94
C ALA A 407 -18.17 -12.87 -5.70
N GLN A 408 -17.92 -13.62 -4.63
CA GLN A 408 -18.73 -14.80 -4.27
C GLN A 408 -20.11 -14.45 -3.69
N LYS A 409 -20.28 -13.25 -3.13
CA LYS A 409 -21.58 -12.76 -2.62
C LYS A 409 -22.47 -12.16 -3.72
N ILE A 410 -21.91 -11.80 -4.85
CA ILE A 410 -22.63 -11.35 -6.04
C ILE A 410 -22.44 -12.47 -7.06
N GLY A 411 -23.39 -13.35 -7.14
CA GLY A 411 -23.32 -14.60 -7.90
C GLY A 411 -23.10 -14.47 -9.40
N GLU A 412 -21.98 -13.86 -9.82
CA GLU A 412 -21.37 -13.99 -11.15
C GLU A 412 -19.90 -13.61 -11.03
N ALA A 413 -19.01 -14.50 -11.49
CA ALA A 413 -17.60 -14.19 -11.63
C ALA A 413 -17.46 -12.95 -12.54
N PRO A 414 -16.65 -11.92 -12.18
CA PRO A 414 -16.42 -10.81 -13.08
C PRO A 414 -15.76 -11.37 -14.34
N GLN A 415 -16.45 -11.24 -15.45
CA GLN A 415 -15.90 -11.51 -16.77
C GLN A 415 -14.67 -10.63 -16.93
N LYS A 416 -13.51 -11.21 -17.20
CA LYS A 416 -12.29 -10.45 -17.52
C LYS A 416 -12.52 -9.73 -18.85
N LEU A 417 -13.03 -8.49 -18.79
CA LEU A 417 -13.17 -7.65 -19.96
C LEU A 417 -11.82 -7.00 -20.28
N LEU A 418 -11.35 -7.18 -21.50
CA LEU A 418 -10.25 -6.37 -22.04
C LEU A 418 -10.83 -5.01 -22.43
N ARG A 419 -10.23 -3.94 -21.91
CA ARG A 419 -10.61 -2.57 -22.24
C ARG A 419 -9.50 -1.89 -23.03
N PHE A 420 -9.83 -1.41 -24.22
CA PHE A 420 -8.93 -0.64 -25.07
C PHE A 420 -9.46 0.79 -25.22
N GLU A 421 -8.63 1.76 -24.88
CA GLU A 421 -8.92 3.16 -25.15
C GLU A 421 -8.35 3.52 -26.52
N LEU A 422 -9.24 3.79 -27.45
CA LEU A 422 -8.88 4.28 -28.77
C LEU A 422 -8.49 5.76 -28.64
N SER A 423 -7.23 6.01 -28.31
CA SER A 423 -6.73 7.37 -28.21
C SER A 423 -6.68 8.02 -29.58
N PRO A 424 -7.29 9.19 -29.78
CA PRO A 424 -7.21 9.86 -31.08
C PRO A 424 -5.76 10.28 -31.34
N LEU A 425 -5.25 9.91 -32.49
CA LEU A 425 -4.03 10.52 -33.00
C LEU A 425 -4.28 12.04 -33.19
N PRO A 426 -3.29 12.91 -32.91
CA PRO A 426 -3.49 14.35 -33.13
C PRO A 426 -3.94 14.65 -34.56
N GLY A 427 -5.06 15.35 -34.69
CA GLY A 427 -5.70 15.66 -35.95
C GLY A 427 -6.80 14.68 -36.41
N VAL A 428 -7.06 13.63 -35.61
CA VAL A 428 -8.15 12.67 -35.86
C VAL A 428 -9.31 12.97 -34.87
N ALA A 429 -10.55 12.89 -35.37
CA ALA A 429 -11.74 13.07 -34.56
C ALA A 429 -11.78 12.02 -33.42
N SER A 430 -12.35 12.39 -32.26
CA SER A 430 -12.54 11.51 -31.11
C SER A 430 -13.19 10.19 -31.55
N ALA A 431 -12.68 9.08 -31.02
CA ALA A 431 -13.26 7.76 -31.21
C ALA A 431 -14.53 7.52 -30.35
N ALA A 432 -15.00 8.52 -29.60
CA ALA A 432 -16.21 8.46 -28.78
C ALA A 432 -17.43 8.11 -29.63
N ARG A 433 -18.20 7.11 -29.16
CA ARG A 433 -19.42 6.62 -29.84
C ARG A 433 -19.23 6.17 -31.28
N GLN A 434 -18.01 5.82 -31.70
CA GLN A 434 -17.73 5.30 -33.03
C GLN A 434 -18.12 3.81 -33.10
N PRO A 435 -18.81 3.37 -34.18
CA PRO A 435 -18.99 1.95 -34.43
C PRO A 435 -17.67 1.26 -34.71
N TYR A 436 -17.51 0.05 -34.19
CA TYR A 436 -16.32 -0.77 -34.41
C TYR A 436 -16.67 -2.20 -34.78
N ARG A 437 -15.71 -2.88 -35.38
CA ARG A 437 -15.71 -4.33 -35.62
C ARG A 437 -14.48 -4.95 -35.02
N LEU A 438 -14.69 -6.01 -34.24
CA LEU A 438 -13.64 -6.75 -33.57
C LEU A 438 -13.38 -8.08 -34.31
N TYR A 439 -12.11 -8.32 -34.57
CA TYR A 439 -11.61 -9.57 -35.14
C TYR A 439 -10.61 -10.19 -34.15
N ALA A 440 -10.62 -11.53 -34.02
CA ALA A 440 -9.61 -12.27 -33.29
C ALA A 440 -8.94 -13.26 -34.23
N ASN A 441 -7.60 -13.26 -34.30
CA ASN A 441 -6.81 -14.03 -35.25
C ASN A 441 -7.34 -13.95 -36.69
N GLY A 442 -7.82 -12.77 -37.11
CA GLY A 442 -8.36 -12.51 -38.42
C GLY A 442 -9.83 -12.91 -38.67
N ALA A 443 -10.49 -13.60 -37.72
CA ALA A 443 -11.90 -13.96 -37.79
C ALA A 443 -12.79 -12.90 -37.15
N PHE A 444 -13.87 -12.49 -37.83
CA PHE A 444 -14.86 -11.57 -37.25
C PHE A 444 -15.49 -12.16 -35.98
N LYS A 445 -15.61 -11.36 -34.94
CA LYS A 445 -16.16 -11.74 -33.63
C LYS A 445 -17.40 -10.96 -33.26
N GLU A 446 -17.32 -9.66 -33.23
CA GLU A 446 -18.45 -8.81 -32.84
C GLU A 446 -18.36 -7.43 -33.47
N GLU A 447 -19.47 -6.71 -33.45
CA GLU A 447 -19.54 -5.28 -33.75
C GLU A 447 -20.24 -4.55 -32.60
N GLY A 448 -19.82 -3.32 -32.33
CA GLY A 448 -20.34 -2.51 -31.24
C GLY A 448 -20.09 -1.03 -31.44
N ILE A 449 -20.35 -0.26 -30.42
CA ILE A 449 -20.12 1.19 -30.38
C ILE A 449 -19.19 1.48 -29.20
N ALA A 450 -18.11 2.23 -29.44
CA ALA A 450 -17.20 2.69 -28.39
C ALA A 450 -17.94 3.58 -27.37
N ASP A 451 -17.53 3.56 -26.12
CA ASP A 451 -18.13 4.34 -25.05
C ASP A 451 -17.94 5.87 -25.23
N GLU A 452 -18.44 6.66 -24.29
CA GLU A 452 -18.34 8.13 -24.33
C GLU A 452 -16.89 8.64 -24.27
N GLY A 453 -15.96 7.83 -23.74
CA GLY A 453 -14.52 8.10 -23.69
C GLY A 453 -13.77 7.58 -24.92
N GLY A 454 -14.43 6.85 -25.83
CA GLY A 454 -13.80 6.18 -26.96
C GLY A 454 -13.16 4.84 -26.60
N ALA A 455 -13.55 4.21 -25.50
CA ALA A 455 -13.05 2.90 -25.11
C ALA A 455 -13.96 1.77 -25.60
N ILE A 456 -13.37 0.63 -25.90
CA ILE A 456 -14.01 -0.62 -26.29
C ILE A 456 -13.69 -1.67 -25.26
N SER A 457 -14.71 -2.40 -24.81
CA SER A 457 -14.54 -3.47 -23.81
C SER A 457 -15.15 -4.77 -24.37
N PHE A 458 -14.38 -5.86 -24.36
CA PHE A 458 -14.82 -7.17 -24.81
C PHE A 458 -14.19 -8.31 -23.99
N GLU A 459 -14.80 -9.49 -24.05
CA GLU A 459 -14.26 -10.68 -23.39
C GLU A 459 -13.11 -11.29 -24.19
N PRO A 460 -11.95 -11.57 -23.55
CA PRO A 460 -10.88 -12.29 -24.21
C PRO A 460 -11.31 -13.75 -24.45
N LEU A 461 -11.09 -14.22 -25.65
CA LEU A 461 -11.38 -15.59 -26.00
C LEU A 461 -10.21 -16.52 -25.63
N PRO A 462 -10.45 -17.67 -25.02
CA PRO A 462 -9.39 -18.61 -24.65
C PRO A 462 -8.56 -19.03 -25.86
N GLY A 463 -7.23 -18.81 -25.79
CA GLY A 463 -6.30 -19.20 -26.85
C GLY A 463 -6.10 -18.16 -27.96
N GLU A 464 -6.85 -17.09 -27.99
CA GLU A 464 -6.70 -16.01 -28.97
C GLU A 464 -5.70 -14.95 -28.47
N ARG A 465 -4.70 -14.66 -29.29
CA ARG A 465 -3.62 -13.72 -28.91
C ARG A 465 -3.61 -12.41 -29.69
N THR A 466 -4.20 -12.40 -30.89
CA THR A 466 -4.19 -11.23 -31.77
C THR A 466 -5.60 -10.71 -31.97
N TYR A 467 -5.82 -9.45 -31.64
CA TYR A 467 -7.09 -8.76 -31.85
C TYR A 467 -6.89 -7.59 -32.81
N ARG A 468 -7.82 -7.45 -33.76
CA ARG A 468 -7.88 -6.31 -34.67
C ARG A 468 -9.21 -5.60 -34.51
N ILE A 469 -9.15 -4.30 -34.28
CA ILE A 469 -10.32 -3.44 -34.10
C ILE A 469 -10.37 -2.48 -35.30
N GLU A 470 -11.42 -2.53 -36.09
CA GLU A 470 -11.68 -1.61 -37.19
C GLU A 470 -12.79 -0.65 -36.78
N THR A 471 -12.55 0.66 -36.91
CA THR A 471 -13.52 1.70 -36.61
C THR A 471 -14.17 2.23 -37.88
N ALA A 472 -15.38 2.76 -37.80
CA ALA A 472 -16.14 3.26 -38.95
C ALA A 472 -15.47 4.41 -39.70
N ASN A 473 -14.52 5.11 -39.09
CA ASN A 473 -13.70 6.14 -39.71
C ASN A 473 -12.49 5.59 -40.50
N GLY A 474 -12.40 4.26 -40.68
CA GLY A 474 -11.39 3.59 -41.49
C GLY A 474 -10.05 3.31 -40.79
N HIS A 475 -9.95 3.54 -39.49
CA HIS A 475 -8.76 3.16 -38.71
C HIS A 475 -8.83 1.71 -38.27
N ALA A 476 -7.71 1.00 -38.32
CA ALA A 476 -7.53 -0.34 -37.80
C ALA A 476 -6.44 -0.34 -36.74
N TYR A 477 -6.73 -0.99 -35.63
CA TYR A 477 -5.80 -1.17 -34.50
C TYR A 477 -5.53 -2.66 -34.34
N GLU A 478 -4.27 -3.06 -34.37
CA GLU A 478 -3.86 -4.43 -34.06
C GLU A 478 -3.23 -4.49 -32.66
N VAL A 479 -3.71 -5.45 -31.85
CA VAL A 479 -3.24 -5.67 -30.49
C VAL A 479 -2.84 -7.12 -30.36
N GLU A 480 -1.59 -7.36 -30.03
CA GLU A 480 -1.08 -8.69 -29.71
C GLU A 480 -0.97 -8.83 -28.19
N MET A 481 -1.64 -9.85 -27.65
CA MET A 481 -1.51 -10.21 -26.25
C MET A 481 -0.22 -11.00 -26.04
N VAL A 482 0.75 -10.38 -25.39
CA VAL A 482 2.01 -11.02 -25.04
C VAL A 482 1.91 -11.44 -23.58
N ASP A 483 2.15 -12.73 -23.28
CA ASP A 483 2.33 -13.21 -21.93
C ASP A 483 3.62 -12.59 -21.35
N GLN A 484 3.52 -11.39 -20.81
CA GLN A 484 4.62 -10.84 -20.03
C GLN A 484 4.44 -11.26 -18.57
N PRO A 485 5.42 -11.96 -18.00
CA PRO A 485 5.45 -12.14 -16.56
C PRO A 485 5.63 -10.74 -15.94
N ASP A 486 4.60 -10.29 -15.24
CA ASP A 486 4.52 -9.09 -14.43
C ASP A 486 4.73 -7.74 -15.17
N ALA A 487 3.65 -7.00 -15.34
CA ALA A 487 3.66 -5.58 -15.68
C ALA A 487 4.58 -4.76 -14.73
N LEU A 488 4.74 -5.21 -13.48
CA LEU A 488 5.70 -4.71 -12.49
C LEU A 488 7.18 -4.87 -12.94
N GLN A 489 7.55 -5.95 -13.63
CA GLN A 489 8.92 -6.12 -14.12
C GLN A 489 9.26 -5.21 -15.30
N ALA A 490 8.29 -4.86 -16.12
CA ALA A 490 8.49 -3.89 -17.19
C ALA A 490 8.68 -2.48 -16.62
N ASP A 491 7.91 -2.10 -15.61
CA ASP A 491 8.05 -0.82 -14.91
C ASP A 491 9.34 -0.77 -14.09
N ASP A 492 9.78 -1.86 -13.48
CA ASP A 492 11.05 -1.93 -12.77
C ASP A 492 12.26 -1.84 -13.71
N ARG A 493 12.20 -2.41 -14.90
CA ARG A 493 13.23 -2.21 -15.93
C ARG A 493 13.30 -0.77 -16.42
N LEU A 494 12.18 -0.14 -16.66
CA LEU A 494 12.12 1.28 -17.03
C LEU A 494 12.60 2.17 -15.87
N ALA A 495 12.25 1.82 -14.64
CA ALA A 495 12.73 2.51 -13.45
C ALA A 495 14.25 2.38 -13.28
N GLN A 496 14.81 1.19 -13.50
CA GLN A 496 16.26 0.96 -13.50
C GLN A 496 16.99 1.76 -14.58
N GLN A 497 16.31 2.06 -15.69
CA GLN A 497 16.81 2.93 -16.75
C GLN A 497 16.55 4.42 -16.51
N GLY A 498 15.95 4.80 -15.38
CA GLY A 498 15.66 6.20 -15.03
C GLY A 498 14.39 6.78 -15.69
N PHE A 499 13.53 5.94 -16.26
CA PHE A 499 12.36 6.41 -16.99
C PHE A 499 11.05 6.33 -16.21
N ARG A 500 11.09 5.82 -14.99
CA ARG A 500 9.92 5.59 -14.15
C ARG A 500 9.16 6.88 -13.82
N ASP A 501 9.91 7.87 -13.32
CA ASP A 501 9.32 9.17 -12.96
C ASP A 501 8.86 9.93 -14.19
N TYR A 502 9.46 9.65 -15.32
CA TYR A 502 9.03 10.20 -16.60
C TYR A 502 7.61 9.76 -16.97
N ARG A 503 7.23 8.50 -16.76
CA ARG A 503 5.87 8.03 -17.03
C ARG A 503 4.85 8.59 -16.04
N ALA A 504 5.21 8.71 -14.77
CA ALA A 504 4.35 9.26 -13.73
C ALA A 504 4.19 10.77 -13.83
N GLU A 505 5.27 11.47 -14.21
CA GLU A 505 5.32 12.93 -14.27
C GLU A 505 4.96 13.51 -15.65
N MET A 506 4.82 12.65 -16.67
CA MET A 506 4.48 13.08 -18.00
C MET A 506 3.05 12.70 -18.38
N PRO A 507 2.10 13.56 -18.08
CA PRO A 507 0.73 13.40 -18.51
C PRO A 507 0.66 13.40 -20.05
N GLN A 508 -0.43 12.91 -20.57
CA GLN A 508 -0.73 12.57 -21.97
C GLN A 508 -0.36 13.62 -23.04
N HIS A 509 -0.02 14.84 -22.67
CA HIS A 509 0.27 15.96 -23.58
C HIS A 509 1.76 16.30 -23.72
N LYS A 510 2.68 15.44 -23.28
CA LYS A 510 4.10 15.67 -23.53
C LYS A 510 4.45 15.60 -25.02
N PRO A 511 5.48 16.37 -25.43
CA PRO A 511 5.92 16.35 -26.83
C PRO A 511 6.25 14.93 -27.28
N ARG A 512 5.78 14.55 -28.44
CA ARG A 512 5.93 13.21 -29.02
C ARG A 512 7.36 12.71 -29.14
N SER A 513 8.32 13.61 -29.25
CA SER A 513 9.74 13.25 -29.32
C SER A 513 10.27 12.55 -28.08
N ALA A 514 9.68 12.81 -26.91
CA ALA A 514 10.15 12.23 -25.68
C ALA A 514 9.76 10.75 -25.49
N PRO A 515 8.53 10.30 -25.76
CA PRO A 515 8.19 8.89 -25.76
C PRO A 515 9.00 8.07 -26.77
N ASP A 516 9.27 8.64 -27.95
CA ASP A 516 10.06 7.95 -28.98
C ASP A 516 11.54 7.82 -28.60
N ALA A 517 12.09 8.79 -27.92
CA ALA A 517 13.45 8.70 -27.36
C ALA A 517 13.56 7.58 -26.33
N TYR A 518 12.59 7.46 -25.45
CA TYR A 518 12.54 6.39 -24.44
C TYR A 518 12.36 5.00 -25.07
N ARG A 519 11.51 4.87 -26.05
CA ARG A 519 11.33 3.61 -26.78
C ARG A 519 12.59 3.16 -27.49
N ARG A 520 13.35 4.08 -28.09
CA ARG A 520 14.62 3.75 -28.74
C ARG A 520 15.66 3.24 -27.74
N ASP A 521 15.74 3.86 -26.58
CA ASP A 521 16.67 3.41 -25.53
C ASP A 521 16.23 2.09 -24.91
N ALA A 522 14.92 1.91 -24.69
CA ALA A 522 14.38 0.66 -24.18
C ALA A 522 14.47 -0.51 -25.19
N SER A 523 14.40 -0.22 -26.50
CA SER A 523 14.50 -1.23 -27.55
C SER A 523 15.93 -1.61 -27.94
N ARG A 524 16.95 -0.94 -27.36
CA ARG A 524 18.37 -1.23 -27.57
C ARG A 524 19.11 -1.55 -26.27
N PRO A 525 18.71 -2.56 -25.53
CA PRO A 525 19.40 -2.90 -24.27
C PRO A 525 20.80 -3.49 -24.49
N GLY A 526 21.21 -3.78 -25.71
CA GLY A 526 22.49 -4.42 -26.01
C GLY A 526 23.49 -3.59 -26.84
N ALA A 527 23.12 -2.38 -27.26
CA ALA A 527 24.01 -1.59 -28.13
C ALA A 527 25.17 -0.90 -27.40
N ALA A 528 25.08 -0.81 -26.07
CA ALA A 528 26.14 -0.19 -25.25
C ALA A 528 27.22 -1.17 -24.77
N ASP A 529 26.96 -2.48 -24.85
CA ASP A 529 27.89 -3.49 -24.30
C ASP A 529 28.84 -4.12 -25.34
N LYS A 530 28.74 -3.71 -26.60
CA LYS A 530 29.59 -4.32 -27.64
C LYS A 530 30.94 -3.61 -27.91
N ASP A 531 31.13 -2.41 -27.39
CA ASP A 531 32.34 -1.62 -27.66
C ASP A 531 33.14 -1.24 -26.40
N ASP A 532 33.00 -1.96 -25.30
CA ASP A 532 33.83 -1.76 -24.12
C ASP A 532 34.84 -2.95 -24.00
N PRO A 533 36.09 -2.80 -24.43
CA PRO A 533 37.11 -3.78 -24.11
C PRO A 533 37.50 -3.64 -22.66
N THR A 534 37.12 -4.62 -21.85
CA THR A 534 37.69 -4.81 -20.52
C THR A 534 39.21 -4.94 -20.57
N PRO A 535 39.96 -4.53 -19.57
CA PRO A 535 40.02 -5.18 -18.27
C PRO A 535 39.40 -4.41 -17.16
#